data_8c6ad14ca984d8b458a5bc6322f7ae9e
#
_entry.id   8c6ad14ca984d8b458a5bc6322f7ae9e
#
_cell.length_a   1.000
_cell.length_b   1.000
_cell.length_c   1.000
_cell.angle_alpha   90.00
_cell.angle_beta   90.00
_cell.angle_gamma   90.00
#
_symmetry.space_group_name_H-M   'P 1'
#
loop_
_entity.id
_entity.type
_entity.pdbx_description
1 polymer ?
#
loop_
_entity_poly.entity_id
_entity_poly.type
_entity_poly.pdbx_seq_one_letter_code
_entity_poly.pdbx_strand_id
1 'polypeptide(L)'
;MDGLLHMVSPDRPVLHNLTPATAAASASEQVGDQPLLRVASISKRYADQTILSDVAFDIHAGEILGIIGPNGAGKTTLLEAVAGMQPVSKGHVHWRGKELQPSRRREAIFYLPDGVRPYQEQPVTRVLTFFADVYRRSTSELEDTIESTGLTPVLRKRVYALSKGYSRRLMLTLGLLAPHPLLFMDEPFDGFDLRQTREIVNLLRREAVGGRTFIVAIHQLADAERVCDRFVLLADGRVRGVGTLNDLRTRSGIADGSLEDIFLALT
;
A
#
# COMPACT_ATOMS: atom_id res chain seq x y z
N MET A 1 -20.82 29.29 -43.83
CA MET A 1 -20.64 27.86 -44.12
C MET A 1 -20.28 27.21 -42.79
N ASP A 2 -21.33 26.68 -42.18
CA ASP A 2 -21.28 25.94 -40.91
C ASP A 2 -20.71 24.56 -41.15
N GLY A 3 -19.92 24.07 -40.23
CA GLY A 3 -19.35 22.72 -40.28
C GLY A 3 -18.87 22.22 -38.93
N LEU A 4 -19.80 21.75 -38.09
CA LEU A 4 -19.72 20.55 -37.24
C LEU A 4 -18.47 20.33 -36.36
N LEU A 5 -18.58 20.72 -35.11
CA LEU A 5 -17.91 20.10 -33.99
C LEU A 5 -18.94 19.30 -33.19
N HIS A 6 -19.12 18.03 -33.55
CA HIS A 6 -19.77 17.05 -32.63
C HIS A 6 -18.75 16.62 -31.60
N MET A 7 -18.88 17.18 -30.40
CA MET A 7 -18.21 16.70 -29.20
C MET A 7 -18.83 15.37 -28.79
N VAL A 8 -18.04 14.31 -28.87
CA VAL A 8 -18.29 13.04 -28.21
C VAL A 8 -18.23 13.27 -26.71
N SER A 9 -19.34 13.08 -26.04
CA SER A 9 -19.44 13.08 -24.57
C SER A 9 -18.73 11.83 -24.03
N PRO A 10 -17.71 11.95 -23.16
CA PRO A 10 -17.19 10.75 -22.50
C PRO A 10 -18.17 10.32 -21.41
N ASP A 11 -18.64 9.07 -21.51
CA ASP A 11 -19.35 8.38 -20.45
C ASP A 11 -18.53 8.49 -19.14
N ARG A 12 -19.07 9.21 -18.17
CA ARG A 12 -18.50 9.36 -16.85
C ARG A 12 -18.75 8.07 -16.05
N PRO A 13 -17.73 7.38 -15.53
CA PRO A 13 -17.98 6.31 -14.58
C PRO A 13 -18.60 6.93 -13.32
N VAL A 14 -19.83 6.55 -13.04
CA VAL A 14 -20.53 6.89 -11.81
C VAL A 14 -19.87 6.13 -10.67
N LEU A 15 -19.06 6.82 -9.86
CA LEU A 15 -18.59 6.29 -8.59
C LEU A 15 -19.81 6.23 -7.65
N HIS A 16 -20.45 5.06 -7.57
CA HIS A 16 -21.50 4.82 -6.61
C HIS A 16 -20.93 4.94 -5.19
N ASN A 17 -21.51 5.88 -4.46
CA ASN A 17 -21.48 6.14 -3.03
C ASN A 17 -20.83 5.04 -2.17
N LEU A 18 -19.56 5.24 -1.82
CA LEU A 18 -18.99 4.76 -0.59
C LEU A 18 -19.03 5.93 0.39
N THR A 19 -20.17 6.11 1.05
CA THR A 19 -20.30 7.06 2.16
C THR A 19 -19.34 6.61 3.26
N PRO A 20 -18.53 7.50 3.83
CA PRO A 20 -17.83 7.19 5.06
C PRO A 20 -18.90 6.98 6.13
N ALA A 21 -18.96 5.78 6.69
CA ALA A 21 -19.85 5.45 7.78
C ALA A 21 -19.49 6.32 8.98
N THR A 22 -20.35 7.29 9.25
CA THR A 22 -20.38 8.03 10.52
C THR A 22 -20.66 7.00 11.61
N ALA A 23 -19.65 6.62 12.37
CA ALA A 23 -19.78 5.73 13.51
C ALA A 23 -20.41 6.52 14.65
N ALA A 24 -21.72 6.46 14.78
CA ALA A 24 -22.42 6.76 16.02
C ALA A 24 -22.40 5.51 16.91
N ALA A 25 -21.96 5.68 18.12
CA ALA A 25 -21.83 4.71 19.18
C ALA A 25 -23.15 3.97 19.46
N SER A 26 -23.10 2.64 19.48
CA SER A 26 -23.73 1.71 20.43
C SER A 26 -23.86 0.33 19.82
N ALA A 27 -22.95 -0.56 20.16
CA ALA A 27 -23.18 -2.00 20.30
C ALA A 27 -21.83 -2.63 20.61
N SER A 28 -21.54 -2.80 21.88
CA SER A 28 -20.56 -3.75 22.40
C SER A 28 -21.08 -5.15 22.17
N GLU A 29 -20.81 -5.72 21.00
CA GLU A 29 -20.89 -7.17 20.76
C GLU A 29 -19.85 -7.49 19.67
N GLN A 30 -18.81 -8.20 20.10
CA GLN A 30 -17.90 -9.06 19.31
C GLN A 30 -17.76 -8.66 17.81
N VAL A 31 -17.08 -7.57 17.51
CA VAL A 31 -16.39 -7.42 16.22
C VAL A 31 -15.10 -8.25 16.35
N GLY A 32 -15.29 -9.58 16.47
CA GLY A 32 -14.22 -10.55 16.47
C GLY A 32 -13.63 -10.66 15.09
N ASP A 33 -12.36 -10.33 14.99
CA ASP A 33 -11.32 -11.01 14.20
C ASP A 33 -11.57 -11.26 12.69
N GLN A 34 -12.50 -10.55 12.04
CA GLN A 34 -12.66 -10.68 10.61
C GLN A 34 -11.63 -9.78 9.90
N PRO A 35 -10.74 -10.37 9.08
CA PRO A 35 -9.75 -9.59 8.37
C PRO A 35 -10.41 -8.60 7.39
N LEU A 36 -9.78 -7.42 7.25
CA LEU A 36 -10.17 -6.43 6.26
C LEU A 36 -9.99 -6.98 4.84
N LEU A 37 -8.84 -7.65 4.61
CA LEU A 37 -8.58 -8.34 3.37
C LEU A 37 -7.91 -9.69 3.68
N ARG A 38 -8.38 -10.75 2.99
CA ARG A 38 -7.77 -12.08 3.04
C ARG A 38 -7.20 -12.45 1.69
N VAL A 39 -5.94 -12.82 1.68
CA VAL A 39 -5.26 -13.43 0.55
C VAL A 39 -5.33 -14.94 0.74
N ALA A 40 -5.97 -15.65 -0.20
CA ALA A 40 -6.23 -17.08 -0.09
C ALA A 40 -5.54 -17.84 -1.23
N SER A 41 -4.45 -18.52 -0.90
CA SER A 41 -3.72 -19.48 -1.76
C SER A 41 -3.31 -18.91 -3.13
N ILE A 42 -2.82 -17.67 -3.16
CA ILE A 42 -2.36 -17.04 -4.40
C ILE A 42 -1.13 -17.77 -4.94
N SER A 43 -1.23 -18.20 -6.20
CA SER A 43 -0.12 -18.76 -6.97
C SER A 43 0.03 -18.03 -8.29
N LYS A 44 1.27 -17.77 -8.71
CA LYS A 44 1.61 -17.07 -9.95
C LYS A 44 2.75 -17.76 -10.67
N ARG A 45 2.57 -17.97 -11.98
CA ARG A 45 3.61 -18.50 -12.87
C ARG A 45 3.81 -17.57 -14.05
N TYR A 46 5.05 -17.45 -14.51
CA TYR A 46 5.42 -16.91 -15.81
C TYR A 46 6.07 -18.03 -16.62
N ALA A 47 5.42 -18.41 -17.71
CA ALA A 47 5.81 -19.61 -18.47
C ALA A 47 6.00 -20.82 -17.53
N ASP A 48 7.20 -21.37 -17.47
CA ASP A 48 7.53 -22.52 -16.64
C ASP A 48 8.02 -22.18 -15.22
N GLN A 49 8.26 -20.90 -14.94
CA GLN A 49 8.76 -20.45 -13.65
C GLN A 49 7.61 -20.11 -12.69
N THR A 50 7.57 -20.76 -11.53
CA THR A 50 6.68 -20.41 -10.42
C THR A 50 7.31 -19.27 -9.61
N ILE A 51 6.61 -18.13 -9.54
CA ILE A 51 7.05 -16.95 -8.77
C ILE A 51 6.39 -16.92 -7.41
N LEU A 52 5.10 -17.29 -7.32
CA LEU A 52 4.36 -17.37 -6.06
C LEU A 52 3.69 -18.74 -5.98
N SER A 53 3.78 -19.37 -4.82
CA SER A 53 3.23 -20.69 -4.57
C SER A 53 2.45 -20.73 -3.27
N ASP A 54 1.13 -20.82 -3.37
CA ASP A 54 0.19 -21.01 -2.26
C ASP A 54 0.33 -19.95 -1.16
N VAL A 55 0.41 -18.67 -1.55
CA VAL A 55 0.58 -17.54 -0.63
C VAL A 55 -0.75 -17.22 0.03
N ALA A 56 -0.80 -17.30 1.36
CA ALA A 56 -2.00 -17.00 2.15
C ALA A 56 -1.65 -16.18 3.41
N PHE A 57 -2.42 -15.11 3.66
CA PHE A 57 -2.34 -14.28 4.86
C PHE A 57 -3.56 -13.37 4.97
N ASP A 58 -3.76 -12.84 6.17
CA ASP A 58 -4.83 -11.89 6.48
C ASP A 58 -4.25 -10.51 6.79
N ILE A 59 -5.02 -9.48 6.43
CA ILE A 59 -4.74 -8.06 6.68
C ILE A 59 -5.85 -7.51 7.54
N HIS A 60 -5.50 -6.87 8.67
CA HIS A 60 -6.46 -6.28 9.60
C HIS A 60 -6.58 -4.77 9.39
N ALA A 61 -7.72 -4.21 9.77
CA ALA A 61 -7.95 -2.77 9.63
C ALA A 61 -7.04 -1.97 10.56
N GLY A 62 -6.44 -0.89 10.04
CA GLY A 62 -5.61 0.03 10.84
C GLY A 62 -4.21 -0.50 11.16
N GLU A 63 -3.76 -1.60 10.53
CA GLU A 63 -2.39 -2.10 10.70
C GLU A 63 -1.44 -1.62 9.59
N ILE A 64 -0.16 -1.66 9.89
CA ILE A 64 0.94 -1.58 8.92
C ILE A 64 1.52 -2.98 8.78
N LEU A 65 1.17 -3.70 7.71
CA LEU A 65 1.64 -5.05 7.43
C LEU A 65 2.88 -5.01 6.52
N GLY A 66 3.99 -5.60 6.97
CA GLY A 66 5.22 -5.73 6.18
C GLY A 66 5.27 -7.02 5.38
N ILE A 67 5.47 -6.93 4.05
CA ILE A 67 5.87 -8.06 3.21
C ILE A 67 7.38 -8.06 3.13
N ILE A 68 8.01 -9.01 3.81
CA ILE A 68 9.45 -9.02 4.05
C ILE A 68 10.10 -10.18 3.30
N GLY A 69 11.21 -9.91 2.63
CA GLY A 69 11.97 -10.93 1.93
C GLY A 69 13.07 -10.33 1.06
N PRO A 70 14.04 -11.14 0.62
CA PRO A 70 15.13 -10.69 -0.24
C PRO A 70 14.62 -10.23 -1.62
N ASN A 71 15.51 -9.61 -2.40
CA ASN A 71 15.23 -9.30 -3.79
C ASN A 71 14.98 -10.60 -4.57
N GLY A 72 13.94 -10.59 -5.40
CA GLY A 72 13.52 -11.81 -6.12
C GLY A 72 12.58 -12.74 -5.35
N ALA A 73 12.29 -12.52 -4.07
CA ALA A 73 11.35 -13.33 -3.29
C ALA A 73 9.89 -13.30 -3.81
N GLY A 74 9.55 -12.35 -4.69
CA GLY A 74 8.21 -12.20 -5.25
C GLY A 74 7.35 -11.11 -4.61
N LYS A 75 7.92 -10.21 -3.79
CA LYS A 75 7.18 -9.14 -3.07
C LYS A 75 6.36 -8.25 -4.01
N THR A 76 7.00 -7.64 -5.01
CA THR A 76 6.33 -6.79 -6.02
C THR A 76 5.25 -7.58 -6.77
N THR A 77 5.57 -8.80 -7.21
CA THR A 77 4.61 -9.68 -7.90
C THR A 77 3.40 -9.99 -7.02
N LEU A 78 3.62 -10.19 -5.70
CA LEU A 78 2.54 -10.43 -4.74
C LEU A 78 1.65 -9.19 -4.59
N LEU A 79 2.24 -8.00 -4.41
CA LEU A 79 1.47 -6.74 -4.30
C LEU A 79 0.64 -6.50 -5.57
N GLU A 80 1.23 -6.64 -6.77
CA GLU A 80 0.55 -6.47 -8.05
C GLU A 80 -0.56 -7.51 -8.26
N ALA A 81 -0.31 -8.77 -7.90
CA ALA A 81 -1.30 -9.83 -7.98
C ALA A 81 -2.49 -9.57 -7.05
N VAL A 82 -2.24 -9.17 -5.79
CA VAL A 82 -3.29 -8.84 -4.82
C VAL A 82 -4.02 -7.56 -5.21
N ALA A 83 -3.33 -6.55 -5.76
CA ALA A 83 -3.95 -5.33 -6.29
C ALA A 83 -4.79 -5.56 -7.56
N GLY A 84 -4.68 -6.75 -8.18
CA GLY A 84 -5.43 -7.09 -9.41
C GLY A 84 -4.81 -6.53 -10.69
N MET A 85 -3.56 -6.07 -10.61
CA MET A 85 -2.82 -5.54 -11.77
C MET A 85 -2.27 -6.66 -12.66
N GLN A 86 -2.07 -7.84 -12.07
CA GLN A 86 -1.62 -9.02 -12.79
C GLN A 86 -2.55 -10.21 -12.51
N PRO A 87 -2.83 -11.04 -13.53
CA PRO A 87 -3.62 -12.26 -13.35
C PRO A 87 -2.84 -13.27 -12.49
N VAL A 88 -3.54 -13.97 -11.64
CA VAL A 88 -3.02 -15.09 -10.85
C VAL A 88 -3.35 -16.41 -11.51
N SER A 89 -2.52 -17.46 -11.27
CA SER A 89 -2.79 -18.80 -11.77
C SER A 89 -3.82 -19.54 -10.91
N LYS A 90 -3.84 -19.23 -9.60
CA LYS A 90 -4.77 -19.78 -8.60
C LYS A 90 -4.91 -18.81 -7.45
N GLY A 91 -5.98 -19.00 -6.68
CA GLY A 91 -6.25 -18.29 -5.44
C GLY A 91 -7.20 -17.12 -5.59
N HIS A 92 -7.65 -16.60 -4.47
CA HIS A 92 -8.67 -15.56 -4.38
C HIS A 92 -8.27 -14.47 -3.38
N VAL A 93 -8.87 -13.31 -3.53
CA VAL A 93 -8.77 -12.21 -2.56
C VAL A 93 -10.17 -11.90 -2.05
N HIS A 94 -10.34 -11.83 -0.74
CA HIS A 94 -11.60 -11.49 -0.11
C HIS A 94 -11.48 -10.14 0.60
N TRP A 95 -12.49 -9.31 0.45
CA TRP A 95 -12.64 -8.03 1.12
C TRP A 95 -13.81 -8.14 2.10
N ARG A 96 -13.54 -7.99 3.41
CA ARG A 96 -14.57 -8.12 4.45
C ARG A 96 -15.42 -9.39 4.26
N GLY A 97 -14.76 -10.52 4.07
CA GLY A 97 -15.36 -11.84 3.91
C GLY A 97 -15.99 -12.13 2.54
N LYS A 98 -16.07 -11.16 1.62
CA LYS A 98 -16.61 -11.36 0.27
C LYS A 98 -15.49 -11.41 -0.76
N GLU A 99 -15.58 -12.31 -1.73
CA GLU A 99 -14.60 -12.37 -2.81
C GLU A 99 -14.56 -11.05 -3.58
N LEU A 100 -13.34 -10.52 -3.74
CA LEU A 100 -13.08 -9.28 -4.46
C LEU A 100 -12.45 -9.59 -5.82
N GLN A 101 -13.26 -9.47 -6.87
CA GLN A 101 -12.82 -9.70 -8.24
C GLN A 101 -11.66 -8.78 -8.64
N PRO A 102 -10.69 -9.25 -9.46
CA PRO A 102 -9.50 -8.44 -9.83
C PRO A 102 -9.86 -7.05 -10.37
N SER A 103 -10.86 -6.93 -11.23
CA SER A 103 -11.30 -5.66 -11.82
C SER A 103 -11.83 -4.64 -10.80
N ARG A 104 -12.27 -5.11 -9.62
CA ARG A 104 -12.82 -4.28 -8.55
C ARG A 104 -11.85 -3.95 -7.44
N ARG A 105 -10.67 -4.57 -7.41
CA ARG A 105 -9.67 -4.35 -6.34
C ARG A 105 -9.19 -2.90 -6.29
N ARG A 106 -9.14 -2.22 -7.43
CA ARG A 106 -8.88 -0.78 -7.53
C ARG A 106 -9.87 0.12 -6.78
N GLU A 107 -11.03 -0.40 -6.35
CA GLU A 107 -11.99 0.35 -5.54
C GLU A 107 -11.57 0.38 -4.05
N ALA A 108 -10.80 -0.60 -3.60
CA ALA A 108 -10.36 -0.76 -2.21
C ALA A 108 -8.87 -0.47 -2.02
N ILE A 109 -8.05 -0.71 -3.05
CA ILE A 109 -6.59 -0.70 -2.98
C ILE A 109 -6.02 0.41 -3.86
N PHE A 110 -5.19 1.26 -3.29
CA PHE A 110 -4.31 2.15 -4.02
C PHE A 110 -2.88 1.61 -3.96
N TYR A 111 -2.26 1.38 -5.12
CA TYR A 111 -0.93 0.81 -5.21
C TYR A 111 0.10 1.86 -5.64
N LEU A 112 1.15 1.98 -4.86
CA LEU A 112 2.30 2.83 -5.11
C LEU A 112 3.51 1.95 -5.47
N PRO A 113 3.77 1.71 -6.75
CA PRO A 113 4.92 0.92 -7.18
C PRO A 113 6.24 1.67 -6.97
N ASP A 114 7.32 0.89 -6.86
CA ASP A 114 8.66 1.47 -6.87
C ASP A 114 8.99 2.14 -8.21
N GLY A 115 9.81 3.20 -8.17
CA GLY A 115 10.39 3.84 -9.34
C GLY A 115 9.45 4.70 -10.20
N VAL A 116 8.14 4.72 -9.94
CA VAL A 116 7.18 5.50 -10.71
C VAL A 116 7.29 7.00 -10.37
N ARG A 117 7.30 7.82 -11.41
CA ARG A 117 7.26 9.28 -11.32
C ARG A 117 6.17 9.82 -12.25
N PRO A 118 5.03 10.25 -11.72
CA PRO A 118 3.95 10.76 -12.56
C PRO A 118 4.29 12.14 -13.11
N TYR A 119 3.92 12.41 -14.37
CA TYR A 119 3.95 13.74 -14.97
C TYR A 119 5.26 14.51 -14.79
N GLN A 120 6.38 13.90 -15.17
CA GLN A 120 7.74 14.37 -14.85
C GLN A 120 8.00 15.84 -15.20
N GLU A 121 7.42 16.36 -16.30
CA GLU A 121 7.59 17.72 -16.77
C GLU A 121 6.72 18.76 -16.02
N GLN A 122 5.79 18.30 -15.18
CA GLN A 122 4.90 19.22 -14.47
C GLN A 122 5.49 19.65 -13.13
N PRO A 123 5.15 20.86 -12.64
CA PRO A 123 5.40 21.26 -11.27
C PRO A 123 4.68 20.33 -10.28
N VAL A 124 5.30 20.09 -9.14
CA VAL A 124 4.71 19.25 -8.05
C VAL A 124 3.32 19.73 -7.67
N THR A 125 3.13 21.06 -7.52
CA THR A 125 1.80 21.64 -7.23
C THR A 125 0.76 21.19 -8.22
N ARG A 126 1.05 21.23 -9.53
CA ARG A 126 0.07 20.90 -10.55
C ARG A 126 -0.32 19.42 -10.51
N VAL A 127 0.63 18.54 -10.23
CA VAL A 127 0.36 17.11 -10.04
C VAL A 127 -0.55 16.90 -8.83
N LEU A 128 -0.23 17.53 -7.70
CA LEU A 128 -1.01 17.40 -6.47
C LEU A 128 -2.43 17.95 -6.63
N THR A 129 -2.58 19.15 -7.21
CA THR A 129 -3.91 19.74 -7.48
C THR A 129 -4.74 18.83 -8.39
N PHE A 130 -4.15 18.28 -9.46
CA PHE A 130 -4.85 17.36 -10.34
C PHE A 130 -5.39 16.13 -9.59
N PHE A 131 -4.59 15.51 -8.72
CA PHE A 131 -5.06 14.35 -7.94
C PHE A 131 -6.09 14.75 -6.88
N ALA A 132 -5.92 15.92 -6.23
CA ALA A 132 -6.91 16.45 -5.30
C ALA A 132 -8.26 16.65 -6.00
N ASP A 133 -8.29 17.23 -7.20
CA ASP A 133 -9.49 17.42 -8.01
C ASP A 133 -10.13 16.08 -8.39
N VAL A 134 -9.33 15.10 -8.86
CA VAL A 134 -9.79 13.76 -9.21
C VAL A 134 -10.48 13.07 -8.03
N TYR A 135 -9.90 13.21 -6.83
CA TYR A 135 -10.43 12.62 -5.59
C TYR A 135 -11.38 13.54 -4.83
N ARG A 136 -11.71 14.72 -5.39
CA ARG A 136 -12.61 15.72 -4.78
C ARG A 136 -12.19 16.14 -3.36
N ARG A 137 -10.89 16.29 -3.18
CA ARG A 137 -10.34 16.81 -1.92
C ARG A 137 -10.48 18.32 -1.85
N SER A 138 -10.79 18.83 -0.67
CA SER A 138 -10.77 20.26 -0.41
C SER A 138 -9.35 20.83 -0.44
N THR A 139 -9.24 22.14 -0.60
CA THR A 139 -7.95 22.85 -0.52
C THR A 139 -7.26 22.61 0.82
N SER A 140 -8.01 22.63 1.92
CA SER A 140 -7.47 22.36 3.26
C SER A 140 -6.90 20.95 3.37
N GLU A 141 -7.63 19.90 2.93
CA GLU A 141 -7.13 18.51 2.93
C GLU A 141 -5.85 18.38 2.11
N LEU A 142 -5.76 19.08 0.97
CA LEU A 142 -4.56 19.10 0.14
C LEU A 142 -3.39 19.76 0.88
N GLU A 143 -3.59 20.93 1.47
CA GLU A 143 -2.57 21.67 2.23
C GLU A 143 -2.08 20.87 3.43
N ASP A 144 -2.98 20.28 4.22
CA ASP A 144 -2.67 19.43 5.37
C ASP A 144 -1.84 18.21 4.95
N THR A 145 -2.20 17.59 3.81
CA THR A 145 -1.46 16.42 3.29
C THR A 145 -0.07 16.81 2.80
N ILE A 146 0.08 17.96 2.12
CA ILE A 146 1.37 18.51 1.68
C ILE A 146 2.28 18.79 2.88
N GLU A 147 1.75 19.44 3.91
CA GLU A 147 2.50 19.76 5.12
C GLU A 147 2.94 18.48 5.85
N SER A 148 2.02 17.55 6.07
CA SER A 148 2.29 16.31 6.81
C SER A 148 3.32 15.42 6.12
N THR A 149 3.42 15.47 4.79
CA THR A 149 4.42 14.74 4.00
C THR A 149 5.72 15.52 3.78
N GLY A 150 5.77 16.80 4.18
CA GLY A 150 6.97 17.65 4.06
C GLY A 150 7.32 18.03 2.61
N LEU A 151 6.33 18.18 1.73
CA LEU A 151 6.54 18.56 0.33
C LEU A 151 6.64 20.06 0.08
N THR A 152 6.28 20.89 1.03
CA THR A 152 6.25 22.37 0.91
C THR A 152 7.49 22.97 0.25
N PRO A 153 8.75 22.55 0.55
CA PRO A 153 9.95 23.17 -0.04
C PRO A 153 10.11 22.95 -1.54
N VAL A 154 9.42 21.96 -2.12
CA VAL A 154 9.62 21.53 -3.52
C VAL A 154 8.40 21.73 -4.42
N LEU A 155 7.36 22.36 -3.93
CA LEU A 155 6.08 22.52 -4.66
C LEU A 155 6.23 23.14 -6.05
N ARG A 156 7.17 24.09 -6.21
CA ARG A 156 7.43 24.78 -7.49
C ARG A 156 8.40 24.04 -8.41
N LYS A 157 9.08 22.99 -7.89
CA LYS A 157 9.99 22.20 -8.73
C LYS A 157 9.21 21.29 -9.68
N ARG A 158 9.82 20.98 -10.82
CA ARG A 158 9.32 19.94 -11.72
C ARG A 158 9.61 18.56 -11.10
N VAL A 159 8.74 17.58 -11.35
CA VAL A 159 8.85 16.24 -10.77
C VAL A 159 10.18 15.59 -11.13
N TYR A 160 10.69 15.75 -12.35
CA TYR A 160 11.99 15.19 -12.75
C TYR A 160 13.17 15.74 -11.92
N ALA A 161 13.05 16.96 -11.39
CA ALA A 161 14.09 17.63 -10.61
C ALA A 161 14.06 17.30 -9.10
N LEU A 162 13.17 16.40 -8.69
CA LEU A 162 13.10 15.94 -7.31
C LEU A 162 14.24 14.95 -6.98
N SER A 163 14.78 15.06 -5.76
CA SER A 163 15.61 13.98 -5.20
C SER A 163 14.77 12.71 -5.02
N LYS A 164 15.43 11.56 -4.84
CA LYS A 164 14.77 10.28 -4.59
C LYS A 164 13.79 10.38 -3.40
N GLY A 165 14.22 10.98 -2.28
CA GLY A 165 13.37 11.18 -1.09
C GLY A 165 12.15 12.05 -1.38
N TYR A 166 12.31 13.19 -2.07
CA TYR A 166 11.16 14.02 -2.44
C TYR A 166 10.22 13.34 -3.45
N SER A 167 10.75 12.51 -4.35
CA SER A 167 9.91 11.69 -5.23
C SER A 167 9.07 10.70 -4.43
N ARG A 168 9.64 10.06 -3.41
CA ARG A 168 8.91 9.17 -2.50
C ARG A 168 7.84 9.91 -1.71
N ARG A 169 8.17 11.08 -1.17
CA ARG A 169 7.17 11.94 -0.48
C ARG A 169 6.03 12.34 -1.41
N LEU A 170 6.31 12.67 -2.68
CA LEU A 170 5.27 12.95 -3.67
C LEU A 170 4.35 11.74 -3.88
N MET A 171 4.91 10.56 -4.11
CA MET A 171 4.12 9.35 -4.29
C MET A 171 3.25 9.03 -3.07
N LEU A 172 3.82 9.15 -1.87
CA LEU A 172 3.07 8.99 -0.63
C LEU A 172 1.92 10.00 -0.52
N THR A 173 2.17 11.27 -0.84
CA THR A 173 1.12 12.31 -0.84
C THR A 173 -0.03 11.95 -1.78
N LEU A 174 0.27 11.45 -2.98
CA LEU A 174 -0.76 11.00 -3.93
C LEU A 174 -1.58 9.83 -3.36
N GLY A 175 -0.92 8.88 -2.68
CA GLY A 175 -1.60 7.79 -1.98
C GLY A 175 -2.48 8.27 -0.83
N LEU A 176 -2.01 9.26 -0.05
CA LEU A 176 -2.78 9.81 1.06
C LEU A 176 -3.97 10.67 0.60
N LEU A 177 -3.87 11.35 -0.55
CA LEU A 177 -4.99 12.04 -1.18
C LEU A 177 -6.06 11.07 -1.70
N ALA A 178 -5.68 9.86 -2.09
CA ALA A 178 -6.62 8.85 -2.58
C ALA A 178 -7.57 8.39 -1.45
N PRO A 179 -8.87 8.18 -1.73
CA PRO A 179 -9.87 7.81 -0.71
C PRO A 179 -9.83 6.33 -0.33
N HIS A 180 -8.83 5.59 -0.79
CA HIS A 180 -8.77 4.14 -0.62
C HIS A 180 -8.41 3.76 0.83
N PRO A 181 -9.11 2.78 1.41
CA PRO A 181 -8.83 2.30 2.77
C PRO A 181 -7.53 1.49 2.88
N LEU A 182 -7.04 0.92 1.77
CA LEU A 182 -5.79 0.16 1.69
C LEU A 182 -4.78 0.87 0.78
N LEU A 183 -3.58 1.13 1.30
CA LEU A 183 -2.43 1.58 0.53
C LEU A 183 -1.38 0.48 0.48
N PHE A 184 -1.06 0.06 -0.75
CA PHE A 184 0.05 -0.84 -1.02
C PHE A 184 1.25 -0.01 -1.49
N MET A 185 2.40 -0.23 -0.87
CA MET A 185 3.61 0.53 -1.18
C MET A 185 4.79 -0.43 -1.37
N ASP A 186 5.46 -0.30 -2.51
CA ASP A 186 6.66 -1.07 -2.80
C ASP A 186 7.89 -0.22 -2.51
N GLU A 187 8.74 -0.67 -1.57
CA GLU A 187 9.96 -0.02 -1.09
C GLU A 187 9.76 1.48 -0.72
N PRO A 188 8.77 1.82 0.13
CA PRO A 188 8.38 3.22 0.36
C PRO A 188 9.47 4.04 1.08
N PHE A 189 10.41 3.40 1.76
CA PHE A 189 11.46 4.06 2.55
C PHE A 189 12.79 4.21 1.81
N ASP A 190 12.93 3.60 0.63
CA ASP A 190 14.15 3.66 -0.14
C ASP A 190 14.48 5.10 -0.58
N GLY A 191 15.69 5.56 -0.20
CA GLY A 191 16.17 6.93 -0.44
C GLY A 191 15.84 7.94 0.65
N PHE A 192 15.27 7.52 1.78
CA PHE A 192 15.18 8.32 2.99
C PHE A 192 16.39 8.08 3.91
N ASP A 193 16.83 9.13 4.61
CA ASP A 193 17.69 8.99 5.76
C ASP A 193 16.89 8.56 7.02
N LEU A 194 17.59 8.26 8.11
CA LEU A 194 16.96 7.80 9.37
C LEU A 194 15.92 8.78 9.93
N ARG A 195 16.17 10.10 9.79
CA ARG A 195 15.25 11.12 10.28
C ARG A 195 13.98 11.15 9.42
N GLN A 196 14.16 11.16 8.11
CA GLN A 196 13.06 11.14 7.14
C GLN A 196 12.21 9.87 7.27
N THR A 197 12.85 8.71 7.42
CA THR A 197 12.15 7.45 7.67
C THR A 197 11.28 7.56 8.92
N ARG A 198 11.82 8.09 10.03
CA ARG A 198 11.06 8.26 11.27
C ARG A 198 9.86 9.21 11.13
N GLU A 199 10.04 10.31 10.39
CA GLU A 199 8.95 11.26 10.08
C GLU A 199 7.80 10.57 9.33
N ILE A 200 8.13 9.80 8.28
CA ILE A 200 7.16 9.07 7.46
C ILE A 200 6.49 7.95 8.26
N VAL A 201 7.23 7.20 9.05
CA VAL A 201 6.66 6.16 9.94
C VAL A 201 5.63 6.76 10.89
N ASN A 202 5.96 7.89 11.53
CA ASN A 202 5.02 8.58 12.41
C ASN A 202 3.77 9.06 11.67
N LEU A 203 3.92 9.49 10.42
CA LEU A 203 2.79 9.84 9.56
C LEU A 203 1.91 8.61 9.27
N LEU A 204 2.49 7.50 8.81
CA LEU A 204 1.74 6.28 8.52
C LEU A 204 1.02 5.74 9.75
N ARG A 205 1.64 5.80 10.94
CA ARG A 205 0.99 5.40 12.19
C ARG A 205 -0.21 6.28 12.54
N ARG A 206 -0.12 7.60 12.35
CA ARG A 206 -1.28 8.50 12.54
C ARG A 206 -2.42 8.17 11.59
N GLU A 207 -2.10 7.95 10.32
CA GLU A 207 -3.08 7.56 9.30
C GLU A 207 -3.72 6.19 9.60
N ALA A 208 -2.93 5.24 10.13
CA ALA A 208 -3.43 3.92 10.54
C ALA A 208 -4.41 4.04 11.71
N VAL A 209 -4.11 4.85 12.73
CA VAL A 209 -5.05 5.18 13.81
C VAL A 209 -6.31 5.84 13.27
N GLY A 210 -6.20 6.64 12.19
CA GLY A 210 -7.32 7.23 11.45
C GLY A 210 -8.14 6.22 10.62
N GLY A 211 -7.78 4.93 10.63
CA GLY A 211 -8.51 3.84 9.99
C GLY A 211 -7.97 3.40 8.63
N ARG A 212 -6.87 3.98 8.14
CA ARG A 212 -6.18 3.48 6.95
C ARG A 212 -5.36 2.24 7.27
N THR A 213 -5.20 1.39 6.28
CA THR A 213 -4.39 0.18 6.38
C THR A 213 -3.26 0.23 5.35
N PHE A 214 -2.06 -0.17 5.75
CA PHE A 214 -0.89 -0.12 4.90
C PHE A 214 -0.30 -1.49 4.72
N ILE A 215 0.05 -1.82 3.48
CA ILE A 215 0.86 -2.98 3.16
C ILE A 215 2.14 -2.45 2.51
N VAL A 216 3.27 -2.77 3.11
CA VAL A 216 4.58 -2.27 2.69
C VAL A 216 5.50 -3.43 2.34
N ALA A 217 6.00 -3.47 1.11
CA ALA A 217 7.08 -4.39 0.77
C ALA A 217 8.41 -3.74 1.14
N ILE A 218 9.22 -4.42 1.93
CA ILE A 218 10.49 -3.93 2.46
C ILE A 218 11.53 -5.04 2.35
N HIS A 219 12.74 -4.72 1.91
CA HIS A 219 13.86 -5.65 1.89
C HIS A 219 14.82 -5.48 3.07
N GLN A 220 14.80 -4.32 3.73
CA GLN A 220 15.64 -4.03 4.90
C GLN A 220 14.88 -4.40 6.18
N LEU A 221 15.29 -5.51 6.82
CA LEU A 221 14.62 -6.09 7.99
C LEU A 221 14.60 -5.15 9.19
N ALA A 222 15.69 -4.41 9.43
CA ALA A 222 15.76 -3.46 10.53
C ALA A 222 14.77 -2.29 10.38
N ASP A 223 14.47 -1.85 9.17
CA ASP A 223 13.47 -0.82 8.93
C ASP A 223 12.06 -1.39 9.10
N ALA A 224 11.83 -2.62 8.60
CA ALA A 224 10.56 -3.30 8.76
C ALA A 224 10.16 -3.45 10.23
N GLU A 225 11.09 -3.87 11.10
CA GLU A 225 10.85 -4.06 12.54
C GLU A 225 10.41 -2.76 13.24
N ARG A 226 10.90 -1.61 12.76
CA ARG A 226 10.51 -0.30 13.31
C ARG A 226 9.16 0.20 12.84
N VAL A 227 8.75 -0.22 11.65
CA VAL A 227 7.60 0.34 10.92
C VAL A 227 6.36 -0.50 11.09
N CYS A 228 6.48 -1.83 10.96
CA CYS A 228 5.37 -2.74 10.80
C CYS A 228 4.86 -3.29 12.14
N ASP A 229 3.56 -3.49 12.22
CA ASP A 229 2.91 -4.12 13.37
C ASP A 229 2.93 -5.65 13.25
N ARG A 230 2.79 -6.14 11.99
CA ARG A 230 2.84 -7.56 11.64
C ARG A 230 3.63 -7.77 10.36
N PHE A 231 4.07 -8.99 10.15
CA PHE A 231 4.96 -9.37 9.07
C PHE A 231 4.45 -10.58 8.31
N VAL A 232 4.68 -10.61 7.01
CA VAL A 232 4.62 -11.77 6.14
C VAL A 232 6.03 -12.01 5.63
N LEU A 233 6.67 -13.07 6.10
CA LEU A 233 8.01 -13.45 5.65
C LEU A 233 7.87 -14.25 4.35
N LEU A 234 8.41 -13.72 3.27
CA LEU A 234 8.33 -14.29 1.92
C LEU A 234 9.73 -14.72 1.45
N ALA A 235 9.89 -16.01 1.16
CA ALA A 235 11.12 -16.54 0.54
C ALA A 235 10.73 -17.57 -0.53
N ASP A 236 11.42 -17.55 -1.67
CA ASP A 236 11.18 -18.44 -2.82
C ASP A 236 9.70 -18.49 -3.24
N GLY A 237 9.03 -17.35 -3.22
CA GLY A 237 7.62 -17.24 -3.57
C GLY A 237 6.65 -17.90 -2.58
N ARG A 238 7.09 -18.24 -1.37
CA ARG A 238 6.30 -18.90 -0.33
C ARG A 238 6.30 -18.11 0.96
N VAL A 239 5.18 -18.13 1.68
CA VAL A 239 5.09 -17.59 3.03
C VAL A 239 5.78 -18.54 4.00
N ARG A 240 6.80 -18.06 4.70
CA ARG A 240 7.54 -18.78 5.73
C ARG A 240 7.04 -18.50 7.14
N GLY A 241 6.48 -17.31 7.36
CA GLY A 241 5.90 -16.90 8.62
C GLY A 241 4.94 -15.74 8.46
N VAL A 242 3.92 -15.67 9.31
CA VAL A 242 2.98 -14.55 9.41
C VAL A 242 2.72 -14.29 10.88
N GLY A 243 2.71 -13.03 11.30
CA GLY A 243 2.38 -12.62 12.64
C GLY A 243 3.11 -11.38 13.12
N THR A 244 2.92 -11.02 14.38
CA THR A 244 3.73 -10.02 15.08
C THR A 244 5.16 -10.53 15.27
N LEU A 245 6.07 -9.66 15.68
CA LEU A 245 7.44 -10.08 16.00
C LEU A 245 7.45 -11.18 17.08
N ASN A 246 6.58 -11.08 18.07
CA ASN A 246 6.47 -12.09 19.15
C ASN A 246 5.93 -13.45 18.64
N ASP A 247 4.94 -13.44 17.74
CA ASP A 247 4.44 -14.66 17.11
C ASP A 247 5.54 -15.36 16.33
N LEU A 248 6.32 -14.59 15.58
CA LEU A 248 7.44 -15.09 14.77
C LEU A 248 8.60 -15.60 15.64
N ARG A 249 8.91 -14.93 16.77
CA ARG A 249 9.86 -15.41 17.79
C ARG A 249 9.43 -16.76 18.36
N THR A 250 8.17 -16.87 18.73
CA THR A 250 7.62 -18.14 19.25
C THR A 250 7.74 -19.25 18.22
N ARG A 251 7.41 -18.96 16.96
CA ARG A 251 7.46 -19.93 15.86
C ARG A 251 8.87 -20.36 15.50
N SER A 252 9.84 -19.45 15.53
CA SER A 252 11.25 -19.72 15.23
C SER A 252 12.00 -20.39 16.38
N GLY A 253 11.47 -20.32 17.61
CA GLY A 253 12.16 -20.76 18.81
C GLY A 253 13.27 -19.81 19.31
N ILE A 254 13.34 -18.57 18.77
CA ILE A 254 14.36 -17.57 19.10
C ILE A 254 13.70 -16.45 19.91
N ALA A 255 13.74 -16.54 21.23
CA ALA A 255 13.00 -15.66 22.13
C ALA A 255 13.39 -14.17 22.02
N ASP A 256 14.68 -13.87 21.88
CA ASP A 256 15.22 -12.51 21.85
C ASP A 256 15.81 -12.13 20.47
N GLY A 257 15.50 -12.90 19.42
CA GLY A 257 16.01 -12.66 18.07
C GLY A 257 15.43 -11.40 17.43
N SER A 258 16.26 -10.73 16.62
CA SER A 258 15.82 -9.69 15.67
C SER A 258 14.96 -10.34 14.57
N LEU A 259 14.26 -9.51 13.81
CA LEU A 259 13.51 -9.98 12.62
C LEU A 259 14.44 -10.67 11.61
N GLU A 260 15.71 -10.28 11.57
CA GLU A 260 16.74 -10.91 10.71
C GLU A 260 17.08 -12.33 11.18
N ASP A 261 17.33 -12.53 12.48
CA ASP A 261 17.60 -13.85 13.05
C ASP A 261 16.42 -14.80 12.82
N ILE A 262 15.20 -14.30 13.02
CA ILE A 262 13.97 -15.06 12.80
C ILE A 262 13.80 -15.40 11.32
N PHE A 263 14.04 -14.45 10.43
CA PHE A 263 13.93 -14.68 8.99
C PHE A 263 14.88 -15.81 8.54
N LEU A 264 16.15 -15.74 8.97
CA LEU A 264 17.14 -16.77 8.64
C LEU A 264 16.78 -18.16 9.22
N ALA A 265 16.14 -18.20 10.37
CA ALA A 265 15.72 -19.48 10.99
C ALA A 265 14.49 -20.12 10.31
N LEU A 266 13.64 -19.31 9.67
CA LEU A 266 12.40 -19.78 9.04
C LEU A 266 12.52 -20.00 7.53
N THR A 267 13.61 -19.58 6.90
CA THR A 267 13.85 -19.67 5.45
C THR A 267 14.96 -20.61 5.09
#